data_54010645e68c40596faa7d5bf655be7c
#
_entry.id   54010645e68c40596faa7d5bf655be7c
#
_cell.length_a   1.000
_cell.length_b   1.000
_cell.length_c   1.000
_cell.angle_alpha   90.00
_cell.angle_beta   90.00
_cell.angle_gamma   90.00
#
_symmetry.space_group_name_H-M   'P 1'
#
loop_
_entity.id
_entity.type
_entity.pdbx_description
1 polymer ?
#
loop_
_entity_poly.entity_id
_entity_poly.type
_entity_poly.pdbx_seq_one_letter_code
_entity_poly.pdbx_strand_id
1 'polypeptide(L)'
;MLARQPQGAHVHGPRPPLWVRANPAGTASSDSSSVTCVKPIVGFESVAESLEVAVLIERAELIVTSPDRNFVTLKLTTDDGVTGLGDATLNGREMAVVSYLRDHVVALLLGRDASRIEDTWQFLYRGAYWRRGPVTMAAIAAVDVALWDIKAKAAGMPLYQLLGGASRTGLLAYGHASGKSLPELMDSVRAHQAQGYQAVRIQTGVPGLKSIYGIASNTTSKANEGVRYDHEPAQRGALPSEEDWDTRSYLRHVPTVFEAVRSEFGPELPLLHDGHHRMTPIQAGKLGRSLEPYDLFWLEDCTPAENPEALRLVRQHTTTPLAIGEVFNTIWDYRQLIQEQLIDYVRSAVTHTGGITHLKRVLEFASLYQVKSGMHGPTDVSPVGMAAAMHLGLAIHNFGIQEYMAHGARTDEVFQQSFTWTAGMLHPGEQPGIGVELDTDEAGKYPYVQAYLPFNRLADGTIHDW
;
A
#
# COMPACT_ATOMS: atom_id res chain seq x y z
N MET A 1 -13.72 -52.19 4.91
CA MET A 1 -12.67 -51.80 5.86
C MET A 1 -11.31 -51.97 5.16
N LEU A 2 -10.75 -50.90 4.69
CA LEU A 2 -9.35 -50.83 4.24
C LEU A 2 -8.94 -49.37 4.48
N ALA A 3 -8.15 -49.15 5.53
CA ALA A 3 -7.58 -47.90 5.94
C ALA A 3 -6.53 -47.44 4.89
N ARG A 4 -6.68 -46.24 4.34
CA ARG A 4 -5.63 -45.58 3.58
C ARG A 4 -4.79 -44.73 4.54
N GLN A 5 -3.52 -45.04 4.63
CA GLN A 5 -2.52 -44.20 5.27
C GLN A 5 -2.30 -42.91 4.45
N PRO A 6 -2.09 -41.74 5.07
CA PRO A 6 -1.72 -40.54 4.35
C PRO A 6 -0.26 -40.64 3.93
N GLN A 7 0.01 -40.40 2.64
CA GLN A 7 1.37 -40.25 2.11
C GLN A 7 1.97 -38.95 2.63
N GLY A 8 3.23 -39.03 3.07
CA GLY A 8 3.98 -37.96 3.69
C GLY A 8 4.12 -36.73 2.81
N ALA A 9 3.83 -35.60 3.39
CA ALA A 9 4.14 -34.29 2.84
C ALA A 9 5.66 -34.12 2.77
N HIS A 10 6.20 -33.93 1.58
CA HIS A 10 7.57 -33.50 1.40
C HIS A 10 7.74 -32.09 1.94
N VAL A 11 8.36 -31.96 3.08
CA VAL A 11 8.84 -30.68 3.63
C VAL A 11 9.99 -30.22 2.71
N HIS A 12 9.71 -29.27 1.85
CA HIS A 12 10.77 -28.57 1.12
C HIS A 12 11.52 -27.69 2.13
N GLY A 13 12.81 -27.97 2.29
CA GLY A 13 13.74 -27.11 3.04
C GLY A 13 13.77 -25.67 2.47
N PRO A 14 14.32 -24.71 3.23
CA PRO A 14 14.36 -23.31 2.81
C PRO A 14 15.09 -23.18 1.47
N ARG A 15 14.40 -22.57 0.50
CA ARG A 15 15.02 -22.25 -0.81
C ARG A 15 15.97 -21.07 -0.60
N PRO A 16 17.14 -21.06 -1.27
CA PRO A 16 18.04 -19.92 -1.23
C PRO A 16 17.34 -18.65 -1.79
N PRO A 17 17.79 -17.45 -1.42
CA PRO A 17 17.23 -16.21 -1.91
C PRO A 17 17.24 -16.17 -3.44
N LEU A 18 16.10 -15.82 -4.03
CA LEU A 18 15.91 -15.72 -5.48
C LEU A 18 16.51 -14.39 -5.96
N TRP A 19 17.74 -14.43 -6.40
CA TRP A 19 18.38 -13.35 -7.13
C TRP A 19 18.16 -13.56 -8.63
N VAL A 20 17.40 -12.70 -9.27
CA VAL A 20 17.29 -12.67 -10.74
C VAL A 20 18.10 -11.50 -11.24
N ARG A 21 19.29 -11.78 -11.76
CA ARG A 21 20.11 -10.80 -12.50
C ARG A 21 19.88 -11.04 -13.98
N ALA A 22 19.38 -10.06 -14.71
CA ALA A 22 19.37 -10.07 -16.17
C ALA A 22 20.60 -9.31 -16.68
N ASN A 23 21.49 -9.99 -17.40
CA ASN A 23 22.61 -9.37 -18.11
C ASN A 23 22.26 -9.24 -19.59
N PRO A 24 22.61 -8.14 -20.24
CA PRO A 24 22.49 -8.01 -21.68
C PRO A 24 23.66 -8.73 -22.37
N ALA A 25 23.50 -9.99 -22.75
CA ALA A 25 24.47 -10.65 -23.61
C ALA A 25 23.78 -11.65 -24.53
N GLY A 26 23.56 -11.23 -25.73
CA GLY A 26 23.22 -12.06 -26.87
C GLY A 26 23.57 -11.32 -28.14
N THR A 27 24.83 -11.52 -28.62
CA THR A 27 25.23 -11.09 -29.97
C THR A 27 24.42 -11.86 -30.99
N ALA A 28 23.51 -11.20 -31.67
CA ALA A 28 22.83 -11.74 -32.85
C ALA A 28 23.69 -11.49 -34.09
N SER A 29 24.00 -12.57 -34.79
CA SER A 29 24.63 -12.56 -36.12
C SER A 29 23.68 -11.94 -37.15
N SER A 30 24.28 -11.13 -38.02
CA SER A 30 23.65 -10.51 -39.19
C SER A 30 23.22 -11.53 -40.20
N ASP A 31 21.95 -11.50 -40.60
CA ASP A 31 21.55 -11.91 -41.94
C ASP A 31 20.60 -10.88 -42.57
N SER A 32 20.99 -10.47 -43.76
CA SER A 32 20.39 -9.39 -44.52
C SER A 32 19.19 -9.87 -45.35
N SER A 33 18.01 -9.33 -45.10
CA SER A 33 16.96 -9.28 -46.10
C SER A 33 16.30 -7.90 -46.10
N SER A 34 16.35 -7.28 -47.29
CA SER A 34 15.91 -5.94 -47.61
C SER A 34 14.42 -5.72 -47.34
N VAL A 35 14.09 -4.76 -46.49
CA VAL A 35 12.75 -4.17 -46.40
C VAL A 35 12.84 -2.70 -46.81
N THR A 36 12.05 -2.37 -47.82
CA THR A 36 11.98 -1.07 -48.47
C THR A 36 11.49 0.00 -47.49
N CYS A 37 12.33 1.00 -47.28
CA CYS A 37 12.05 2.14 -46.41
C CYS A 37 11.00 3.05 -47.06
N VAL A 38 9.84 3.23 -46.45
CA VAL A 38 8.89 4.28 -46.82
C VAL A 38 9.36 5.58 -46.16
N LYS A 39 9.66 6.59 -46.96
CA LYS A 39 10.09 7.92 -46.52
C LYS A 39 8.97 8.60 -45.72
N PRO A 40 9.29 9.23 -44.57
CA PRO A 40 8.33 10.08 -43.88
C PRO A 40 8.12 11.39 -44.65
N ILE A 41 6.88 11.84 -44.69
CA ILE A 41 6.45 13.09 -45.31
C ILE A 41 6.72 14.23 -44.32
N VAL A 42 7.48 15.22 -44.84
CA VAL A 42 7.60 16.63 -44.44
C VAL A 42 8.22 17.02 -43.10
N GLY A 43 9.35 17.63 -43.23
CA GLY A 43 10.11 18.67 -42.56
C GLY A 43 9.52 19.32 -41.32
N PHE A 44 10.13 18.99 -40.20
CA PHE A 44 10.42 19.93 -39.13
C PHE A 44 11.94 20.14 -39.16
N GLU A 45 12.36 21.35 -39.52
CA GLU A 45 13.76 21.75 -39.42
C GLU A 45 14.20 21.68 -37.97
N SER A 46 15.37 21.12 -37.77
CA SER A 46 16.02 20.87 -36.49
C SER A 46 16.08 22.12 -35.62
N VAL A 47 15.36 22.09 -34.51
CA VAL A 47 15.82 22.77 -33.29
C VAL A 47 17.07 22.02 -32.85
N ALA A 48 18.19 22.72 -32.74
CA ALA A 48 19.45 22.15 -32.32
C ALA A 48 19.26 21.33 -31.05
N GLU A 49 19.39 20.02 -31.19
CA GLU A 49 19.46 19.07 -30.10
C GLU A 49 20.69 19.41 -29.25
N SER A 50 20.47 19.97 -28.08
CA SER A 50 21.31 19.60 -26.95
C SER A 50 20.98 18.12 -26.72
N LEU A 51 21.82 17.22 -27.17
CA LEU A 51 21.77 15.81 -26.86
C LEU A 51 21.95 15.71 -25.34
N GLU A 52 20.83 15.78 -24.56
CA GLU A 52 20.83 15.21 -23.22
C GLU A 52 21.16 13.73 -23.43
N VAL A 53 22.31 13.31 -22.93
CA VAL A 53 22.73 11.91 -22.98
C VAL A 53 21.68 11.16 -22.16
N ALA A 54 20.88 10.32 -22.83
CA ALA A 54 19.85 9.54 -22.16
C ALA A 54 20.50 8.65 -21.09
N VAL A 55 20.02 8.71 -19.86
CA VAL A 55 20.44 7.84 -18.78
C VAL A 55 19.63 6.55 -18.87
N LEU A 56 20.29 5.44 -19.19
CA LEU A 56 19.62 4.18 -19.51
C LEU A 56 19.54 3.27 -18.31
N ILE A 57 18.44 2.54 -18.19
CA ILE A 57 18.31 1.47 -17.19
C ILE A 57 19.23 0.32 -17.61
N GLU A 58 20.30 0.09 -16.87
CA GLU A 58 21.29 -0.97 -17.13
C GLU A 58 20.91 -2.28 -16.43
N ARG A 59 20.37 -2.20 -15.21
CA ARG A 59 20.10 -3.39 -14.39
C ARG A 59 18.79 -3.25 -13.63
N ALA A 60 18.09 -4.38 -13.48
CA ALA A 60 16.88 -4.52 -12.65
C ALA A 60 17.04 -5.77 -11.77
N GLU A 61 16.88 -5.60 -10.46
CA GLU A 61 17.00 -6.65 -9.46
C GLU A 61 15.72 -6.74 -8.65
N LEU A 62 15.22 -7.96 -8.45
CA LEU A 62 14.07 -8.24 -7.59
C LEU A 62 14.56 -8.83 -6.28
N ILE A 63 14.30 -8.14 -5.19
CA ILE A 63 14.67 -8.54 -3.84
C ILE A 63 13.40 -8.94 -3.12
N VAL A 64 13.32 -10.21 -2.71
CA VAL A 64 12.19 -10.76 -1.95
C VAL A 64 12.71 -11.15 -0.58
N THR A 65 12.23 -10.47 0.44
CA THR A 65 12.71 -10.65 1.82
C THR A 65 11.55 -10.72 2.80
N SER A 66 11.78 -11.34 3.95
CA SER A 66 10.77 -11.54 4.99
C SER A 66 11.33 -11.27 6.40
N PRO A 67 11.80 -10.05 6.69
CA PRO A 67 12.36 -9.74 8.00
C PRO A 67 11.30 -9.86 9.12
N ASP A 68 10.24 -9.12 9.04
CA ASP A 68 9.06 -9.22 9.92
C ASP A 68 7.82 -9.58 9.11
N ARG A 69 7.78 -9.17 7.84
CA ARG A 69 6.75 -9.46 6.84
C ARG A 69 7.41 -9.71 5.46
N ASN A 70 6.66 -10.24 4.52
CA ASN A 70 7.13 -10.39 3.15
C ASN A 70 7.13 -9.04 2.44
N PHE A 71 8.26 -8.69 1.83
CA PHE A 71 8.38 -7.52 0.96
C PHE A 71 8.98 -7.92 -0.38
N VAL A 72 8.51 -7.25 -1.43
CA VAL A 72 9.03 -7.37 -2.79
C VAL A 72 9.54 -6.01 -3.23
N THR A 73 10.84 -5.86 -3.40
CA THR A 73 11.46 -4.61 -3.83
C THR A 73 12.07 -4.78 -5.22
N LEU A 74 11.75 -3.86 -6.12
CA LEU A 74 12.45 -3.68 -7.39
C LEU A 74 13.54 -2.64 -7.19
N LYS A 75 14.79 -3.02 -7.50
CA LYS A 75 15.94 -2.10 -7.56
C LYS A 75 16.34 -1.91 -9.01
N LEU A 76 16.27 -0.69 -9.51
CA LEU A 76 16.78 -0.30 -10.81
C LEU A 76 18.15 0.37 -10.65
N THR A 77 19.05 0.13 -11.60
CA THR A 77 20.35 0.80 -11.69
C THR A 77 20.51 1.35 -13.10
N THR A 78 20.93 2.58 -13.20
CA THR A 78 21.20 3.24 -14.47
C THR A 78 22.66 3.06 -14.89
N ASP A 79 22.99 3.33 -16.15
CA ASP A 79 24.34 3.22 -16.73
C ASP A 79 25.34 4.21 -16.12
N ASP A 80 24.88 5.30 -15.50
CA ASP A 80 25.69 6.23 -14.70
C ASP A 80 25.79 5.82 -13.22
N GLY A 81 25.20 4.68 -12.83
CA GLY A 81 25.30 4.08 -11.51
C GLY A 81 24.27 4.56 -10.48
N VAL A 82 23.35 5.45 -10.84
CA VAL A 82 22.28 5.86 -9.91
C VAL A 82 21.29 4.70 -9.70
N THR A 83 20.88 4.50 -8.45
CA THR A 83 19.93 3.43 -8.09
C THR A 83 18.60 3.98 -7.59
N GLY A 84 17.51 3.32 -7.93
CA GLY A 84 16.18 3.62 -7.39
C GLY A 84 15.47 2.37 -6.89
N LEU A 85 14.65 2.56 -5.86
CA LEU A 85 13.87 1.50 -5.21
C LEU A 85 12.37 1.69 -5.48
N GLY A 86 11.69 0.57 -5.71
CA GLY A 86 10.23 0.56 -5.82
C GLY A 86 9.63 -0.63 -5.08
N ASP A 87 8.52 -0.40 -4.40
CA ASP A 87 7.78 -1.43 -3.67
C ASP A 87 6.76 -2.10 -4.58
N ALA A 88 6.85 -3.44 -4.69
CA ALA A 88 5.94 -4.29 -5.44
C ALA A 88 5.17 -5.27 -4.53
N THR A 89 5.15 -5.01 -3.23
CA THR A 89 4.53 -5.91 -2.26
C THR A 89 3.02 -5.96 -2.48
N LEU A 90 2.50 -7.18 -2.62
CA LEU A 90 1.07 -7.47 -2.66
C LEU A 90 0.83 -8.60 -1.66
N ASN A 91 0.37 -8.25 -0.48
CA ASN A 91 0.24 -9.14 0.67
C ASN A 91 -0.52 -10.44 0.32
N GLY A 92 0.12 -11.60 0.59
CA GLY A 92 -0.41 -12.92 0.27
C GLY A 92 -0.36 -13.30 -1.23
N ARG A 93 0.17 -12.43 -2.11
CA ARG A 93 0.32 -12.66 -3.56
C ARG A 93 1.69 -12.21 -4.08
N GLU A 94 2.67 -12.09 -3.20
CA GLU A 94 4.01 -11.56 -3.50
C GLU A 94 4.65 -12.25 -4.70
N MET A 95 4.62 -13.58 -4.73
CA MET A 95 5.25 -14.35 -5.80
C MET A 95 4.54 -14.22 -7.16
N ALA A 96 3.27 -13.83 -7.19
CA ALA A 96 2.57 -13.51 -8.44
C ALA A 96 3.13 -12.22 -9.06
N VAL A 97 3.39 -11.20 -8.24
CA VAL A 97 4.00 -9.95 -8.71
C VAL A 97 5.46 -10.16 -9.10
N VAL A 98 6.21 -10.94 -8.31
CA VAL A 98 7.60 -11.32 -8.65
C VAL A 98 7.67 -12.01 -10.01
N SER A 99 6.79 -12.99 -10.27
CA SER A 99 6.76 -13.68 -11.57
C SER A 99 6.41 -12.72 -12.71
N TYR A 100 5.42 -11.85 -12.52
CA TYR A 100 5.04 -10.87 -13.53
C TYR A 100 6.18 -9.87 -13.83
N LEU A 101 6.83 -9.34 -12.80
CA LEU A 101 7.99 -8.46 -12.97
C LEU A 101 9.13 -9.18 -13.70
N ARG A 102 9.53 -10.36 -13.24
CA ARG A 102 10.66 -11.12 -13.77
C ARG A 102 10.45 -11.54 -15.23
N ASP A 103 9.27 -12.09 -15.54
CA ASP A 103 9.03 -12.77 -16.79
C ASP A 103 8.49 -11.86 -17.89
N HIS A 104 7.87 -10.72 -17.52
CA HIS A 104 7.17 -9.84 -18.46
C HIS A 104 7.61 -8.38 -18.43
N VAL A 105 8.15 -7.86 -17.32
CA VAL A 105 8.42 -6.42 -17.17
C VAL A 105 9.92 -6.11 -17.27
N VAL A 106 10.78 -6.83 -16.56
CA VAL A 106 12.22 -6.51 -16.46
C VAL A 106 12.87 -6.40 -17.84
N ALA A 107 12.61 -7.34 -18.74
CA ALA A 107 13.18 -7.32 -20.10
C ALA A 107 12.74 -6.10 -20.94
N LEU A 108 11.60 -5.51 -20.61
CA LEU A 108 11.06 -4.31 -21.26
C LEU A 108 11.66 -3.00 -20.71
N LEU A 109 12.31 -3.04 -19.57
CA LEU A 109 12.91 -1.87 -18.91
C LEU A 109 14.36 -1.66 -19.34
N LEU A 110 15.12 -2.73 -19.55
CA LEU A 110 16.54 -2.63 -19.88
C LEU A 110 16.77 -1.84 -21.17
N GLY A 111 17.67 -0.86 -21.13
CA GLY A 111 17.98 0.05 -22.22
C GLY A 111 16.95 1.18 -22.43
N ARG A 112 15.92 1.29 -21.60
CA ARG A 112 15.01 2.45 -21.64
C ARG A 112 15.63 3.64 -20.91
N ASP A 113 15.28 4.82 -21.39
CA ASP A 113 15.63 6.08 -20.74
C ASP A 113 14.88 6.24 -19.41
N ALA A 114 15.62 6.26 -18.30
CA ALA A 114 15.09 6.38 -16.94
C ALA A 114 14.38 7.72 -16.68
N SER A 115 14.68 8.76 -17.46
CA SER A 115 14.04 10.07 -17.32
C SER A 115 12.59 10.10 -17.82
N ARG A 116 12.19 9.14 -18.68
CA ARG A 116 10.89 9.10 -19.37
C ARG A 116 9.86 8.31 -18.55
N ILE A 117 9.58 8.78 -17.34
CA ILE A 117 8.70 8.09 -16.38
C ILE A 117 7.29 7.88 -16.96
N GLU A 118 6.68 8.97 -17.47
CA GLU A 118 5.32 8.91 -18.04
C GLU A 118 5.23 7.95 -19.23
N ASP A 119 6.18 8.00 -20.13
CA ASP A 119 6.22 7.12 -21.29
C ASP A 119 6.35 5.65 -20.87
N THR A 120 7.23 5.37 -19.89
CA THR A 120 7.40 4.01 -19.34
C THR A 120 6.13 3.53 -18.65
N TRP A 121 5.48 4.39 -17.87
CA TRP A 121 4.20 4.06 -17.21
C TRP A 121 3.13 3.68 -18.26
N GLN A 122 2.95 4.52 -19.28
CA GLN A 122 1.98 4.27 -20.35
C GLN A 122 2.33 3.02 -21.18
N PHE A 123 3.61 2.82 -21.44
CA PHE A 123 4.10 1.64 -22.15
C PHE A 123 3.76 0.35 -21.39
N LEU A 124 4.04 0.28 -20.08
CA LEU A 124 3.74 -0.89 -19.27
C LEU A 124 2.23 -1.11 -19.11
N TYR A 125 1.45 -0.03 -18.95
CA TYR A 125 0.00 -0.13 -18.77
C TYR A 125 -0.73 -0.47 -20.07
N ARG A 126 -0.45 0.26 -21.17
CA ARG A 126 -1.15 0.08 -22.45
C ARG A 126 -0.61 -1.08 -23.26
N GLY A 127 0.69 -1.34 -23.15
CA GLY A 127 1.35 -2.46 -23.82
C GLY A 127 0.91 -3.82 -23.30
N ALA A 128 0.55 -3.92 -22.02
CA ALA A 128 -0.09 -5.11 -21.48
C ALA A 128 -1.57 -5.12 -21.87
N TYR A 129 -1.94 -5.72 -22.99
CA TYR A 129 -3.34 -5.74 -23.50
C TYR A 129 -4.36 -6.10 -22.39
N TRP A 130 -4.07 -7.13 -21.59
CA TRP A 130 -4.81 -7.55 -20.39
C TRP A 130 -4.33 -6.76 -19.18
N ARG A 131 -4.80 -5.53 -19.00
CA ARG A 131 -4.34 -4.56 -18.00
C ARG A 131 -5.33 -4.39 -16.85
N ARG A 132 -4.93 -3.66 -15.81
CA ARG A 132 -5.59 -3.47 -14.52
C ARG A 132 -5.38 -4.65 -13.58
N GLY A 133 -5.90 -4.53 -12.38
CA GLY A 133 -5.80 -5.52 -11.32
C GLY A 133 -4.51 -5.39 -10.47
N PRO A 134 -4.53 -5.98 -9.27
CA PRO A 134 -3.53 -5.70 -8.24
C PRO A 134 -2.11 -6.12 -8.65
N VAL A 135 -1.93 -7.27 -9.30
CA VAL A 135 -0.60 -7.75 -9.70
C VAL A 135 0.05 -6.82 -10.73
N THR A 136 -0.69 -6.47 -11.78
CA THR A 136 -0.18 -5.58 -12.84
C THR A 136 0.14 -4.19 -12.29
N MET A 137 -0.77 -3.64 -11.46
CA MET A 137 -0.62 -2.28 -10.97
C MET A 137 0.44 -2.16 -9.88
N ALA A 138 0.65 -3.19 -9.04
CA ALA A 138 1.78 -3.22 -8.10
C ALA A 138 3.13 -3.30 -8.84
N ALA A 139 3.22 -4.09 -9.91
CA ALA A 139 4.43 -4.14 -10.74
C ALA A 139 4.73 -2.78 -11.40
N ILE A 140 3.72 -2.10 -11.95
CA ILE A 140 3.87 -0.76 -12.53
C ILE A 140 4.25 0.26 -11.45
N ALA A 141 3.65 0.16 -10.26
CA ALA A 141 3.97 1.04 -9.12
C ALA A 141 5.45 0.94 -8.72
N ALA A 142 5.99 -0.28 -8.63
CA ALA A 142 7.40 -0.47 -8.31
C ALA A 142 8.33 0.18 -9.34
N VAL A 143 8.04 0.04 -10.62
CA VAL A 143 8.82 0.70 -11.68
C VAL A 143 8.70 2.22 -11.59
N ASP A 144 7.50 2.73 -11.42
CA ASP A 144 7.23 4.17 -11.32
C ASP A 144 7.97 4.81 -10.14
N VAL A 145 7.85 4.22 -8.95
CA VAL A 145 8.52 4.72 -7.73
C VAL A 145 10.04 4.67 -7.89
N ALA A 146 10.59 3.57 -8.42
CA ALA A 146 12.03 3.45 -8.65
C ALA A 146 12.56 4.52 -9.63
N LEU A 147 11.82 4.82 -10.69
CA LEU A 147 12.20 5.87 -11.64
C LEU A 147 12.10 7.28 -11.03
N TRP A 148 11.09 7.55 -10.19
CA TRP A 148 11.00 8.79 -9.45
C TRP A 148 12.13 8.94 -8.43
N ASP A 149 12.53 7.85 -7.77
CA ASP A 149 13.67 7.83 -6.83
C ASP A 149 14.98 8.16 -7.56
N ILE A 150 15.25 7.50 -8.71
CA ILE A 150 16.39 7.81 -9.58
C ILE A 150 16.38 9.29 -9.97
N LYS A 151 15.25 9.80 -10.46
CA LYS A 151 15.15 11.20 -10.91
C LYS A 151 15.43 12.19 -9.78
N ALA A 152 14.93 11.91 -8.59
CA ALA A 152 15.13 12.77 -7.42
C ALA A 152 16.58 12.70 -6.92
N LYS A 153 17.22 11.52 -6.91
CA LYS A 153 18.65 11.34 -6.59
C LYS A 153 19.53 12.06 -7.61
N ALA A 154 19.26 11.91 -8.90
CA ALA A 154 19.98 12.61 -9.95
C ALA A 154 19.86 14.15 -9.85
N ALA A 155 18.71 14.64 -9.38
CA ALA A 155 18.47 16.07 -9.14
C ALA A 155 19.07 16.56 -7.80
N GLY A 156 19.59 15.67 -6.95
CA GLY A 156 20.15 16.01 -5.64
C GLY A 156 19.13 16.56 -4.64
N MET A 157 17.85 16.18 -4.75
CA MET A 157 16.79 16.71 -3.90
C MET A 157 15.81 15.63 -3.45
N PRO A 158 15.10 15.81 -2.31
CA PRO A 158 14.04 14.90 -1.90
C PRO A 158 12.89 14.93 -2.91
N LEU A 159 12.25 13.77 -3.11
CA LEU A 159 11.26 13.60 -4.17
C LEU A 159 10.10 14.59 -4.10
N TYR A 160 9.61 14.97 -2.91
CA TYR A 160 8.50 15.92 -2.80
C TYR A 160 8.82 17.28 -3.46
N GLN A 161 10.08 17.70 -3.54
CA GLN A 161 10.47 18.92 -4.23
C GLN A 161 10.22 18.84 -5.74
N LEU A 162 10.47 17.67 -6.36
CA LEU A 162 10.14 17.46 -7.78
C LEU A 162 8.64 17.36 -8.03
N LEU A 163 7.87 16.97 -7.03
CA LEU A 163 6.40 16.86 -7.13
C LEU A 163 5.67 18.19 -6.97
N GLY A 164 6.41 19.29 -6.72
CA GLY A 164 5.88 20.66 -6.61
C GLY A 164 6.23 21.37 -5.30
N GLY A 165 7.01 20.74 -4.43
CA GLY A 165 7.41 21.27 -3.12
C GLY A 165 6.41 20.91 -2.01
N ALA A 166 6.78 21.30 -0.77
CA ALA A 166 5.96 20.98 0.40
C ALA A 166 4.74 21.91 0.50
N SER A 167 3.56 21.32 0.57
CA SER A 167 2.30 22.02 0.87
C SER A 167 2.02 22.16 2.37
N ARG A 168 2.82 21.50 3.21
CA ARG A 168 2.70 21.46 4.69
C ARG A 168 4.03 21.14 5.33
N THR A 169 4.12 21.29 6.65
CA THR A 169 5.35 21.05 7.41
C THR A 169 5.53 19.59 7.86
N GLY A 170 4.50 18.77 7.70
CA GLY A 170 4.49 17.33 8.07
C GLY A 170 3.13 16.73 7.76
N LEU A 171 3.01 15.43 7.87
CA LEU A 171 1.83 14.63 7.55
C LEU A 171 1.19 14.16 8.85
N LEU A 172 -0.03 14.62 9.16
CA LEU A 172 -0.81 14.05 10.24
C LEU A 172 -0.99 12.56 10.00
N ALA A 173 -0.76 11.75 11.03
CA ALA A 173 -0.91 10.31 10.92
C ALA A 173 -1.84 9.74 12.00
N TYR A 174 -2.44 8.58 11.68
CA TYR A 174 -3.21 7.82 12.64
C TYR A 174 -2.61 6.44 12.89
N GLY A 175 -2.76 5.96 14.13
CA GLY A 175 -2.38 4.62 14.53
C GLY A 175 -3.59 3.72 14.75
N HIS A 176 -3.34 2.42 14.91
CA HIS A 176 -4.38 1.40 15.12
C HIS A 176 -4.51 1.05 16.58
N ALA A 177 -5.41 1.72 17.28
CA ALA A 177 -5.76 1.35 18.66
C ALA A 177 -6.73 0.17 18.65
N SER A 178 -6.32 -0.95 19.25
CA SER A 178 -7.11 -2.17 19.28
C SER A 178 -7.00 -2.90 20.61
N GLY A 179 -7.97 -3.76 20.89
CA GLY A 179 -7.97 -4.62 22.07
C GLY A 179 -9.03 -5.71 21.97
N LYS A 180 -8.84 -6.82 22.66
CA LYS A 180 -9.85 -7.90 22.76
C LYS A 180 -11.04 -7.50 23.61
N SER A 181 -10.87 -6.49 24.44
CA SER A 181 -11.87 -5.94 25.36
C SER A 181 -11.78 -4.41 25.40
N LEU A 182 -12.83 -3.75 25.92
CA LEU A 182 -12.82 -2.29 26.09
C LEU A 182 -11.65 -1.80 26.95
N PRO A 183 -11.31 -2.40 28.12
CA PRO A 183 -10.13 -1.97 28.87
C PRO A 183 -8.84 -2.03 28.08
N GLU A 184 -8.58 -3.12 27.36
CA GLU A 184 -7.40 -3.24 26.51
C GLU A 184 -7.38 -2.19 25.37
N LEU A 185 -8.54 -1.90 24.77
CA LEU A 185 -8.66 -0.84 23.79
C LEU A 185 -8.33 0.53 24.40
N MET A 186 -8.86 0.86 25.60
CA MET A 186 -8.56 2.13 26.26
C MET A 186 -7.07 2.28 26.56
N ASP A 187 -6.42 1.19 27.02
CA ASP A 187 -4.97 1.18 27.23
C ASP A 187 -4.20 1.38 25.92
N SER A 188 -4.67 0.76 24.84
CA SER A 188 -4.10 0.96 23.50
C SER A 188 -4.23 2.41 23.03
N VAL A 189 -5.37 3.07 23.22
CA VAL A 189 -5.56 4.49 22.87
C VAL A 189 -4.59 5.37 23.67
N ARG A 190 -4.48 5.15 25.00
CA ARG A 190 -3.52 5.90 25.82
C ARG A 190 -2.07 5.70 25.37
N ALA A 191 -1.71 4.47 24.99
CA ALA A 191 -0.38 4.17 24.49
C ALA A 191 -0.08 4.91 23.18
N HIS A 192 -1.05 5.00 22.24
CA HIS A 192 -0.90 5.76 21.02
C HIS A 192 -0.76 7.27 21.29
N GLN A 193 -1.58 7.83 22.18
CA GLN A 193 -1.46 9.23 22.59
C GLN A 193 -0.09 9.52 23.24
N ALA A 194 0.42 8.61 24.06
CA ALA A 194 1.73 8.74 24.68
C ALA A 194 2.88 8.72 23.65
N GLN A 195 2.69 8.07 22.49
CA GLN A 195 3.62 8.10 21.37
C GLN A 195 3.45 9.32 20.47
N GLY A 196 2.49 10.19 20.77
CA GLY A 196 2.22 11.42 20.03
C GLY A 196 1.17 11.31 18.94
N TYR A 197 0.52 10.17 18.73
CA TYR A 197 -0.58 10.07 17.76
C TYR A 197 -1.71 11.03 18.15
N GLN A 198 -2.13 11.83 17.19
CA GLN A 198 -3.23 12.78 17.35
C GLN A 198 -4.57 12.23 16.82
N ALA A 199 -4.55 11.11 16.12
CA ALA A 199 -5.73 10.41 15.60
C ALA A 199 -5.54 8.89 15.76
N VAL A 200 -6.62 8.16 15.97
CA VAL A 200 -6.57 6.70 16.15
C VAL A 200 -7.73 6.01 15.44
N ARG A 201 -7.42 4.91 14.78
CA ARG A 201 -8.41 3.95 14.31
C ARG A 201 -8.80 3.03 15.46
N ILE A 202 -10.09 2.93 15.72
CA ILE A 202 -10.64 2.15 16.84
C ILE A 202 -11.16 0.81 16.34
N GLN A 203 -10.66 -0.28 16.96
CA GLN A 203 -11.11 -1.62 16.68
C GLN A 203 -11.05 -2.49 17.91
N THR A 204 -12.08 -3.31 18.17
CA THR A 204 -12.12 -4.17 19.35
C THR A 204 -12.76 -5.53 19.04
N GLY A 205 -12.44 -6.52 19.84
CA GLY A 205 -13.10 -7.82 19.81
C GLY A 205 -14.61 -7.68 19.95
N VAL A 206 -15.36 -8.47 19.18
CA VAL A 206 -16.82 -8.53 19.27
C VAL A 206 -17.22 -9.67 20.22
N PRO A 207 -18.05 -9.42 21.23
CA PRO A 207 -18.46 -10.44 22.18
C PRO A 207 -19.06 -11.67 21.45
N GLY A 208 -18.51 -12.84 21.76
CA GLY A 208 -18.92 -14.12 21.16
C GLY A 208 -18.13 -14.55 19.93
N LEU A 209 -17.30 -13.68 19.35
CA LEU A 209 -16.37 -14.04 18.29
C LEU A 209 -14.98 -14.31 18.86
N LYS A 210 -14.30 -15.35 18.35
CA LYS A 210 -12.99 -15.80 18.86
C LYS A 210 -11.84 -14.87 18.45
N SER A 211 -11.86 -14.41 17.20
CA SER A 211 -10.93 -13.45 16.67
C SER A 211 -11.63 -12.54 15.66
N ILE A 212 -11.01 -11.39 15.37
CA ILE A 212 -11.42 -10.50 14.32
C ILE A 212 -10.15 -10.01 13.65
N TYR A 213 -10.05 -10.17 12.32
CA TYR A 213 -8.95 -9.62 11.55
C TYR A 213 -8.84 -8.10 11.76
N GLY A 214 -7.61 -7.62 11.85
CA GLY A 214 -7.33 -6.21 12.13
C GLY A 214 -7.24 -5.86 13.61
N ILE A 215 -7.52 -6.79 14.53
CA ILE A 215 -7.15 -6.64 15.93
C ILE A 215 -5.73 -7.17 16.08
N ALA A 216 -4.77 -6.25 16.23
CA ALA A 216 -3.39 -6.62 16.49
C ALA A 216 -3.33 -7.50 17.76
N SER A 217 -2.63 -8.61 17.69
CA SER A 217 -2.20 -9.32 18.88
C SER A 217 -1.15 -8.41 19.53
N ASN A 218 -1.54 -7.61 20.53
CA ASN A 218 -0.62 -6.78 21.27
C ASN A 218 0.40 -7.68 21.97
N THR A 219 1.52 -7.89 21.32
CA THR A 219 2.72 -8.24 22.04
C THR A 219 3.11 -6.98 22.80
N THR A 220 2.98 -7.04 24.11
CA THR A 220 3.41 -6.00 25.04
C THR A 220 4.83 -5.61 24.70
N SER A 221 5.01 -4.49 24.01
CA SER A 221 6.31 -3.87 23.91
C SER A 221 6.74 -3.49 25.30
N LYS A 222 7.98 -3.79 25.64
CA LYS A 222 8.59 -3.25 26.86
C LYS A 222 8.43 -1.73 26.81
N ALA A 223 8.10 -1.10 27.92
CA ALA A 223 7.66 0.29 28.06
C ALA A 223 8.55 1.37 27.41
N ASN A 224 9.68 1.01 26.83
CA ASN A 224 10.65 1.92 26.19
C ASN A 224 10.81 1.72 24.66
N GLU A 225 10.09 0.79 24.02
CA GLU A 225 10.33 0.44 22.61
C GLU A 225 9.24 0.93 21.65
N GLY A 226 8.27 1.68 22.13
CA GLY A 226 7.11 2.09 21.34
C GLY A 226 6.11 0.94 21.08
N VAL A 227 4.88 1.22 20.68
CA VAL A 227 3.93 0.18 20.26
C VAL A 227 4.39 -0.31 18.89
N ARG A 228 5.02 -1.47 18.87
CA ARG A 228 5.30 -2.18 17.62
C ARG A 228 4.14 -3.12 17.36
N TYR A 229 3.52 -2.95 16.23
CA TYR A 229 2.49 -3.87 15.78
C TYR A 229 3.15 -5.11 15.22
N ASP A 230 3.18 -6.17 15.99
CA ASP A 230 3.47 -7.50 15.49
C ASP A 230 2.18 -8.06 14.86
N HIS A 231 1.75 -7.39 13.80
CA HIS A 231 0.58 -7.79 13.06
C HIS A 231 1.02 -8.71 11.92
N GLU A 232 1.07 -9.99 12.19
CA GLU A 232 1.14 -10.98 11.13
C GLU A 232 -0.29 -11.31 10.66
N PRO A 233 -0.80 -10.67 9.62
CA PRO A 233 -2.14 -10.98 9.11
C PRO A 233 -2.20 -12.37 8.49
N ALA A 234 -1.04 -12.95 8.17
CA ALA A 234 -0.92 -14.26 7.60
C ALA A 234 -0.03 -15.13 8.47
N GLN A 235 -0.51 -16.30 8.83
CA GLN A 235 0.28 -17.31 9.53
C GLN A 235 1.34 -17.85 8.59
N ARG A 236 2.62 -17.54 8.85
CA ARG A 236 3.73 -17.99 8.01
C ARG A 236 3.77 -19.51 7.90
N GLY A 237 3.77 -20.01 6.66
CA GLY A 237 3.87 -21.42 6.34
C GLY A 237 2.66 -22.29 6.72
N ALA A 238 1.58 -21.69 7.23
CA ALA A 238 0.31 -22.36 7.50
C ALA A 238 -0.72 -22.12 6.40
N LEU A 239 -1.74 -22.98 6.30
CA LEU A 239 -2.91 -22.72 5.49
C LEU A 239 -3.73 -21.55 6.08
N PRO A 240 -4.59 -20.88 5.27
CA PRO A 240 -5.43 -19.82 5.78
C PRO A 240 -6.23 -20.24 7.01
N SER A 241 -6.24 -19.43 8.04
CA SER A 241 -7.13 -19.64 9.19
C SER A 241 -8.55 -19.22 8.83
N GLU A 242 -9.51 -19.92 9.43
CA GLU A 242 -10.94 -19.62 9.31
C GLU A 242 -11.41 -18.92 10.58
N GLU A 243 -12.06 -17.77 10.45
CA GLU A 243 -12.55 -16.97 11.55
C GLU A 243 -14.08 -16.90 11.52
N ASP A 244 -14.71 -17.01 12.69
CA ASP A 244 -16.16 -16.89 12.81
C ASP A 244 -16.57 -15.41 12.66
N TRP A 245 -17.63 -15.13 11.88
CA TRP A 245 -18.16 -13.79 11.72
C TRP A 245 -19.67 -13.71 11.97
N ASP A 246 -20.11 -12.66 12.70
CA ASP A 246 -21.50 -12.29 12.90
C ASP A 246 -21.69 -10.77 12.76
N THR A 247 -22.16 -10.34 11.59
CA THR A 247 -22.44 -8.94 11.29
C THR A 247 -23.46 -8.31 12.26
N ARG A 248 -24.44 -9.06 12.75
CA ARG A 248 -25.45 -8.51 13.68
C ARG A 248 -24.84 -8.17 15.04
N SER A 249 -23.99 -9.02 15.55
CA SER A 249 -23.26 -8.77 16.80
C SER A 249 -22.29 -7.60 16.64
N TYR A 250 -21.56 -7.53 15.53
CA TYR A 250 -20.69 -6.42 15.20
C TYR A 250 -21.45 -5.07 15.16
N LEU A 251 -22.55 -4.97 14.42
CA LEU A 251 -23.34 -3.75 14.29
C LEU A 251 -23.95 -3.25 15.62
N ARG A 252 -24.23 -4.16 16.55
CA ARG A 252 -24.70 -3.79 17.89
C ARG A 252 -23.57 -3.33 18.79
N HIS A 253 -22.40 -3.92 18.64
CA HIS A 253 -21.25 -3.68 19.51
C HIS A 253 -20.52 -2.38 19.19
N VAL A 254 -20.24 -2.11 17.91
CA VAL A 254 -19.40 -0.97 17.51
C VAL A 254 -19.87 0.38 18.07
N PRO A 255 -21.16 0.75 18.03
CA PRO A 255 -21.59 2.04 18.63
C PRO A 255 -21.30 2.13 20.13
N THR A 256 -21.41 1.03 20.88
CA THR A 256 -21.10 1.04 22.33
C THR A 256 -19.63 1.24 22.60
N VAL A 257 -18.76 0.78 21.70
CA VAL A 257 -17.32 1.02 21.77
C VAL A 257 -17.02 2.50 21.59
N PHE A 258 -17.60 3.15 20.57
CA PHE A 258 -17.40 4.58 20.32
C PHE A 258 -17.98 5.46 21.41
N GLU A 259 -19.12 5.09 21.99
CA GLU A 259 -19.66 5.75 23.17
C GLU A 259 -18.67 5.72 24.35
N ALA A 260 -18.10 4.56 24.64
CA ALA A 260 -17.13 4.39 25.70
C ALA A 260 -15.85 5.20 25.45
N VAL A 261 -15.30 5.15 24.23
CA VAL A 261 -14.10 5.90 23.85
C VAL A 261 -14.34 7.40 23.94
N ARG A 262 -15.48 7.92 23.44
CA ARG A 262 -15.84 9.35 23.54
C ARG A 262 -16.04 9.78 24.98
N SER A 263 -16.64 8.93 25.81
CA SER A 263 -16.84 9.23 27.24
C SER A 263 -15.52 9.39 28.00
N GLU A 264 -14.48 8.66 27.59
CA GLU A 264 -13.18 8.68 28.28
C GLU A 264 -12.21 9.73 27.69
N PHE A 265 -12.12 9.83 26.35
CA PHE A 265 -11.11 10.67 25.68
C PHE A 265 -11.66 12.00 25.15
N GLY A 266 -12.97 12.22 25.27
CA GLY A 266 -13.63 13.47 24.84
C GLY A 266 -13.82 13.58 23.31
N PRO A 267 -14.36 14.73 22.85
CA PRO A 267 -14.70 14.95 21.45
C PRO A 267 -13.51 15.30 20.56
N GLU A 268 -12.43 15.82 21.13
CA GLU A 268 -11.33 16.41 20.34
C GLU A 268 -10.42 15.37 19.66
N LEU A 269 -10.41 14.10 20.13
CA LEU A 269 -9.59 13.05 19.52
C LEU A 269 -10.24 12.58 18.20
N PRO A 270 -9.62 12.77 17.03
CA PRO A 270 -10.12 12.21 15.79
C PRO A 270 -10.13 10.68 15.83
N LEU A 271 -11.32 10.10 15.64
CA LEU A 271 -11.54 8.66 15.67
C LEU A 271 -11.88 8.14 14.28
N LEU A 272 -11.25 7.06 13.88
CA LEU A 272 -11.49 6.37 12.62
C LEU A 272 -12.03 4.96 12.91
N HIS A 273 -12.78 4.40 11.97
CA HIS A 273 -13.26 3.02 12.05
C HIS A 273 -13.19 2.34 10.69
N ASP A 274 -12.78 1.08 10.70
CA ASP A 274 -12.65 0.24 9.52
C ASP A 274 -13.75 -0.81 9.48
N GLY A 275 -14.59 -0.72 8.46
CA GLY A 275 -15.64 -1.71 8.19
C GLY A 275 -15.11 -2.96 7.50
N HIS A 276 -13.94 -2.86 6.85
CA HIS A 276 -13.17 -3.92 6.25
C HIS A 276 -13.98 -4.82 5.32
N HIS A 277 -14.78 -4.20 4.42
CA HIS A 277 -15.63 -4.83 3.39
C HIS A 277 -16.74 -5.78 3.89
N ARG A 278 -16.99 -5.86 5.19
CA ARG A 278 -17.82 -6.89 5.86
C ARG A 278 -19.34 -6.65 5.80
N MET A 279 -19.79 -5.54 5.24
CA MET A 279 -21.19 -5.14 5.36
C MET A 279 -21.89 -5.02 4.01
N THR A 280 -23.17 -5.35 3.99
CA THR A 280 -24.04 -4.92 2.89
C THR A 280 -24.25 -3.40 2.93
N PRO A 281 -24.64 -2.75 1.81
CA PRO A 281 -24.85 -1.29 1.79
C PRO A 281 -25.82 -0.78 2.86
N ILE A 282 -26.89 -1.52 3.13
CA ILE A 282 -27.86 -1.16 4.18
C ILE A 282 -27.25 -1.30 5.58
N GLN A 283 -26.45 -2.32 5.81
CA GLN A 283 -25.74 -2.49 7.09
C GLN A 283 -24.70 -1.38 7.30
N ALA A 284 -23.94 -1.04 6.27
CA ALA A 284 -22.99 0.05 6.30
C ALA A 284 -23.66 1.41 6.55
N GLY A 285 -24.80 1.69 5.87
CA GLY A 285 -25.56 2.90 6.12
C GLY A 285 -26.14 2.98 7.54
N LYS A 286 -26.60 1.85 8.09
CA LYS A 286 -27.06 1.78 9.49
C LYS A 286 -25.91 2.01 10.47
N LEU A 287 -24.74 1.41 10.24
CA LEU A 287 -23.59 1.65 11.09
C LEU A 287 -23.14 3.10 11.03
N GLY A 288 -22.95 3.66 9.83
CA GLY A 288 -22.58 5.05 9.66
C GLY A 288 -23.52 6.01 10.41
N ARG A 289 -24.85 5.82 10.28
CA ARG A 289 -25.83 6.61 10.99
C ARG A 289 -25.73 6.45 12.53
N SER A 290 -25.44 5.25 13.02
CA SER A 290 -25.31 5.02 14.47
C SER A 290 -24.03 5.63 15.03
N LEU A 291 -23.04 5.92 14.17
CA LEU A 291 -21.77 6.54 14.55
C LEU A 291 -21.77 8.09 14.41
N GLU A 292 -22.77 8.68 13.78
CA GLU A 292 -22.89 10.16 13.66
C GLU A 292 -22.73 10.91 14.98
N PRO A 293 -23.33 10.46 16.13
CA PRO A 293 -23.17 11.16 17.40
C PRO A 293 -21.72 11.20 17.92
N TYR A 294 -20.85 10.37 17.40
CA TYR A 294 -19.47 10.27 17.85
C TYR A 294 -18.47 11.04 16.97
N ASP A 295 -18.94 11.75 15.96
CA ASP A 295 -18.15 12.62 15.07
C ASP A 295 -16.83 11.97 14.61
N LEU A 296 -16.95 10.90 13.83
CA LEU A 296 -15.80 10.18 13.31
C LEU A 296 -15.08 11.00 12.25
N PHE A 297 -13.76 10.88 12.23
CA PHE A 297 -12.96 11.39 11.12
C PHE A 297 -13.36 10.68 9.81
N TRP A 298 -13.56 9.36 9.85
CA TRP A 298 -14.22 8.57 8.81
C TRP A 298 -14.64 7.16 9.26
N LEU A 299 -15.52 6.56 8.46
CA LEU A 299 -15.80 5.14 8.37
C LEU A 299 -15.20 4.65 7.05
N GLU A 300 -14.22 3.71 7.09
CA GLU A 300 -13.53 3.23 5.90
C GLU A 300 -14.00 1.85 5.46
N ASP A 301 -13.85 1.59 4.14
CA ASP A 301 -14.01 0.31 3.46
C ASP A 301 -15.20 -0.54 3.97
N CYS A 302 -16.36 0.12 4.09
CA CYS A 302 -17.52 -0.45 4.77
C CYS A 302 -18.26 -1.55 3.98
N THR A 303 -18.11 -1.58 2.64
CA THR A 303 -18.73 -2.58 1.75
C THR A 303 -17.69 -3.18 0.80
N PRO A 304 -17.94 -4.38 0.24
CA PRO A 304 -17.10 -4.91 -0.84
C PRO A 304 -16.88 -3.89 -1.96
N ALA A 305 -15.65 -3.79 -2.44
CA ALA A 305 -15.20 -2.75 -3.34
C ALA A 305 -15.63 -2.95 -4.81
N GLU A 306 -16.09 -4.15 -5.17
CA GLU A 306 -16.49 -4.53 -6.53
C GLU A 306 -17.73 -3.79 -7.03
N ASN A 307 -18.56 -3.28 -6.10
CA ASN A 307 -19.77 -2.54 -6.44
C ASN A 307 -19.74 -1.10 -5.92
N PRO A 308 -19.13 -0.15 -6.65
CA PRO A 308 -19.11 1.26 -6.26
C PRO A 308 -20.50 1.89 -6.08
N GLU A 309 -21.51 1.40 -6.80
CA GLU A 309 -22.91 1.87 -6.65
C GLU A 309 -23.47 1.63 -5.24
N ALA A 310 -22.94 0.65 -4.51
CA ALA A 310 -23.31 0.40 -3.13
C ALA A 310 -23.10 1.62 -2.23
N LEU A 311 -22.05 2.40 -2.47
CA LEU A 311 -21.74 3.61 -1.69
C LEU A 311 -22.78 4.72 -1.88
N ARG A 312 -23.49 4.76 -3.01
CA ARG A 312 -24.64 5.68 -3.18
C ARG A 312 -25.73 5.41 -2.13
N LEU A 313 -26.01 4.12 -1.90
CA LEU A 313 -26.99 3.74 -0.90
C LEU A 313 -26.48 4.01 0.53
N VAL A 314 -25.21 3.77 0.79
CA VAL A 314 -24.59 4.11 2.08
C VAL A 314 -24.69 5.61 2.34
N ARG A 315 -24.27 6.45 1.38
CA ARG A 315 -24.29 7.93 1.49
C ARG A 315 -25.68 8.49 1.72
N GLN A 316 -26.73 7.88 1.19
CA GLN A 316 -28.11 8.29 1.43
C GLN A 316 -28.57 8.09 2.88
N HIS A 317 -27.88 7.28 3.66
CA HIS A 317 -28.29 6.89 5.01
C HIS A 317 -27.39 7.42 6.12
N THR A 318 -26.26 8.06 5.79
CA THR A 318 -25.36 8.63 6.79
C THR A 318 -24.61 9.86 6.27
N THR A 319 -24.32 10.76 7.20
CA THR A 319 -23.43 11.91 7.02
C THR A 319 -22.03 11.66 7.56
N THR A 320 -21.79 10.51 8.21
CA THR A 320 -20.42 10.10 8.62
C THR A 320 -19.49 10.12 7.41
N PRO A 321 -18.34 10.79 7.47
CA PRO A 321 -17.38 10.80 6.37
C PRO A 321 -16.96 9.37 5.96
N LEU A 322 -16.85 9.14 4.66
CA LEU A 322 -16.52 7.83 4.09
C LEU A 322 -15.14 7.86 3.42
N ALA A 323 -14.34 6.85 3.70
CA ALA A 323 -13.05 6.58 3.03
C ALA A 323 -13.11 5.22 2.35
N ILE A 324 -12.51 5.09 1.16
CA ILE A 324 -12.42 3.83 0.44
C ILE A 324 -11.23 3.83 -0.50
N GLY A 325 -10.67 2.65 -0.74
CA GLY A 325 -9.79 2.47 -1.88
C GLY A 325 -8.50 1.73 -1.64
N GLU A 326 -8.27 1.07 -0.52
CA GLU A 326 -7.07 0.27 -0.30
C GLU A 326 -6.90 -0.86 -1.32
N VAL A 327 -8.01 -1.42 -1.80
CA VAL A 327 -8.04 -2.48 -2.81
C VAL A 327 -8.23 -1.96 -4.24
N PHE A 328 -8.39 -0.65 -4.44
CA PHE A 328 -8.53 -0.05 -5.77
C PHE A 328 -7.17 0.10 -6.46
N ASN A 329 -7.15 -0.03 -7.77
CA ASN A 329 -5.91 -0.06 -8.52
C ASN A 329 -5.80 1.05 -9.57
N THR A 330 -6.90 1.67 -9.99
CA THR A 330 -6.91 2.63 -11.08
C THR A 330 -7.88 3.78 -10.85
N ILE A 331 -7.65 4.90 -11.54
CA ILE A 331 -8.57 6.05 -11.53
C ILE A 331 -10.01 5.67 -11.91
N TRP A 332 -10.20 4.58 -12.67
CA TRP A 332 -11.52 4.13 -13.08
C TRP A 332 -12.35 3.59 -11.91
N ASP A 333 -11.69 3.07 -10.88
CA ASP A 333 -12.35 2.58 -9.68
C ASP A 333 -12.86 3.74 -8.82
N TYR A 334 -12.12 4.86 -8.77
CA TYR A 334 -12.46 6.08 -8.01
C TYR A 334 -13.38 7.05 -8.75
N ARG A 335 -13.32 7.08 -10.09
CA ARG A 335 -13.90 8.16 -10.89
C ARG A 335 -15.33 8.52 -10.48
N GLN A 336 -16.21 7.53 -10.44
CA GLN A 336 -17.61 7.75 -10.12
C GLN A 336 -17.79 8.21 -8.67
N LEU A 337 -17.10 7.57 -7.73
CA LEU A 337 -17.18 7.90 -6.31
C LEU A 337 -16.79 9.35 -6.03
N ILE A 338 -15.76 9.83 -6.71
CA ILE A 338 -15.29 11.22 -6.62
C ILE A 338 -16.29 12.16 -7.28
N GLN A 339 -16.66 11.92 -8.55
CA GLN A 339 -17.54 12.81 -9.33
C GLN A 339 -18.91 13.03 -8.67
N GLU A 340 -19.42 12.00 -8.03
CA GLU A 340 -20.74 12.03 -7.40
C GLU A 340 -20.66 12.29 -5.88
N GLN A 341 -19.46 12.59 -5.38
CA GLN A 341 -19.20 12.89 -3.96
C GLN A 341 -19.75 11.81 -3.02
N LEU A 342 -19.56 10.55 -3.41
CA LEU A 342 -19.99 9.40 -2.61
C LEU A 342 -19.01 9.07 -1.49
N ILE A 343 -17.78 9.61 -1.57
CA ILE A 343 -16.71 9.48 -0.58
C ILE A 343 -16.13 10.84 -0.25
N ASP A 344 -15.53 10.95 0.92
CA ASP A 344 -14.85 12.17 1.40
C ASP A 344 -13.32 12.02 1.31
N TYR A 345 -12.84 10.77 1.33
CA TYR A 345 -11.42 10.44 1.27
C TYR A 345 -11.13 9.30 0.29
N VAL A 346 -10.10 9.51 -0.54
CA VAL A 346 -9.46 8.45 -1.33
C VAL A 346 -8.42 7.77 -0.44
N ARG A 347 -8.71 6.54 0.00
CA ARG A 347 -7.82 5.75 0.85
C ARG A 347 -7.01 4.76 0.02
N SER A 348 -5.89 5.21 -0.52
CA SER A 348 -5.07 4.45 -1.48
C SER A 348 -3.64 4.24 -1.03
N ALA A 349 -3.08 3.10 -1.45
CA ALA A 349 -1.64 2.85 -1.39
C ALA A 349 -0.96 3.23 -2.71
N VAL A 350 0.18 3.90 -2.63
CA VAL A 350 1.05 4.16 -3.80
C VAL A 350 1.41 2.84 -4.49
N THR A 351 1.76 1.82 -3.70
CA THR A 351 2.15 0.49 -4.16
C THR A 351 1.07 -0.21 -4.98
N HIS A 352 -0.22 -0.05 -4.64
CA HIS A 352 -1.30 -0.76 -5.29
C HIS A 352 -1.98 0.02 -6.42
N THR A 353 -1.78 1.35 -6.45
CA THR A 353 -2.47 2.25 -7.41
C THR A 353 -1.52 2.75 -8.51
N GLY A 354 -0.61 1.88 -8.97
CA GLY A 354 0.25 2.17 -10.11
C GLY A 354 1.31 3.25 -9.89
N GLY A 355 1.72 3.48 -8.64
CA GLY A 355 2.80 4.38 -8.27
C GLY A 355 2.39 5.84 -8.09
N ILE A 356 3.39 6.69 -7.93
CA ILE A 356 3.26 8.13 -7.68
C ILE A 356 2.57 8.82 -8.85
N THR A 357 3.01 8.53 -10.08
CA THR A 357 2.47 9.14 -11.31
C THR A 357 0.95 8.96 -11.41
N HIS A 358 0.45 7.77 -11.13
CA HIS A 358 -0.98 7.49 -11.27
C HIS A 358 -1.79 7.96 -10.08
N LEU A 359 -1.33 7.70 -8.85
CA LEU A 359 -2.03 8.12 -7.65
C LEU A 359 -2.11 9.66 -7.56
N LYS A 360 -1.05 10.38 -7.95
CA LYS A 360 -1.08 11.84 -8.05
C LYS A 360 -2.22 12.33 -8.93
N ARG A 361 -2.46 11.70 -10.10
CA ARG A 361 -3.61 12.04 -10.97
C ARG A 361 -4.95 11.79 -10.30
N VAL A 362 -5.08 10.67 -9.59
CA VAL A 362 -6.31 10.36 -8.84
C VAL A 362 -6.59 11.47 -7.82
N LEU A 363 -5.58 11.89 -7.06
CA LEU A 363 -5.71 12.89 -6.01
C LEU A 363 -5.91 14.31 -6.57
N GLU A 364 -5.27 14.66 -7.68
CA GLU A 364 -5.53 15.93 -8.38
C GLU A 364 -6.98 15.98 -8.91
N PHE A 365 -7.47 14.89 -9.47
CA PHE A 365 -8.88 14.77 -9.86
C PHE A 365 -9.82 14.88 -8.66
N ALA A 366 -9.51 14.21 -7.55
CA ALA A 366 -10.28 14.26 -6.31
C ALA A 366 -10.35 15.69 -5.73
N SER A 367 -9.28 16.48 -5.88
CA SER A 367 -9.21 17.84 -5.37
C SER A 367 -10.25 18.78 -5.99
N LEU A 368 -10.62 18.54 -7.25
CA LEU A 368 -11.67 19.32 -7.94
C LEU A 368 -13.06 19.15 -7.30
N TYR A 369 -13.25 18.07 -6.57
CA TYR A 369 -14.49 17.72 -5.87
C TYR A 369 -14.38 17.83 -4.35
N GLN A 370 -13.29 18.45 -3.83
CA GLN A 370 -13.01 18.62 -2.40
C GLN A 370 -12.84 17.30 -1.64
N VAL A 371 -12.59 16.21 -2.35
CA VAL A 371 -12.25 14.91 -1.77
C VAL A 371 -10.76 14.90 -1.40
N LYS A 372 -10.46 14.48 -0.18
CA LYS A 372 -9.09 14.46 0.35
C LYS A 372 -8.44 13.09 0.17
N SER A 373 -7.14 13.02 0.43
CA SER A 373 -6.45 11.74 0.53
C SER A 373 -6.50 11.18 1.95
N GLY A 374 -6.61 9.84 2.05
CA GLY A 374 -6.27 9.07 3.23
C GLY A 374 -5.28 8.00 2.79
N MET A 375 -3.97 8.22 3.00
CA MET A 375 -2.96 7.30 2.47
C MET A 375 -2.98 5.99 3.25
N HIS A 376 -3.18 4.87 2.55
CA HIS A 376 -3.05 3.54 3.11
C HIS A 376 -1.57 3.21 3.37
N GLY A 377 -1.24 2.77 4.57
CA GLY A 377 0.15 2.55 5.00
C GLY A 377 0.29 1.66 6.23
N PRO A 378 -0.34 0.47 6.28
CA PRO A 378 -0.07 -0.52 7.32
C PRO A 378 1.30 -1.18 7.10
N THR A 379 1.71 -2.07 8.01
CA THR A 379 3.03 -2.71 7.96
C THR A 379 3.25 -3.65 6.78
N ASP A 380 2.24 -3.97 5.99
CA ASP A 380 2.39 -4.72 4.73
C ASP A 380 2.79 -3.85 3.52
N VAL A 381 2.79 -2.54 3.66
CA VAL A 381 3.49 -1.61 2.77
C VAL A 381 4.92 -1.46 3.27
N SER A 382 5.90 -1.70 2.40
CA SER A 382 7.32 -1.61 2.79
C SER A 382 7.73 -0.17 3.13
N PRO A 383 8.86 0.05 3.82
CA PRO A 383 9.40 1.40 4.02
C PRO A 383 9.57 2.20 2.71
N VAL A 384 9.83 1.54 1.58
CA VAL A 384 9.90 2.17 0.24
C VAL A 384 8.53 2.72 -0.18
N GLY A 385 7.49 1.91 -0.07
CA GLY A 385 6.11 2.32 -0.39
C GLY A 385 5.61 3.41 0.56
N MET A 386 5.94 3.30 1.86
CA MET A 386 5.60 4.30 2.87
C MET A 386 6.28 5.65 2.59
N ALA A 387 7.57 5.65 2.29
CA ALA A 387 8.30 6.88 1.94
C ALA A 387 7.71 7.54 0.68
N ALA A 388 7.41 6.76 -0.35
CA ALA A 388 6.76 7.26 -1.56
C ALA A 388 5.41 7.93 -1.26
N ALA A 389 4.59 7.32 -0.39
CA ALA A 389 3.32 7.89 0.06
C ALA A 389 3.52 9.21 0.83
N MET A 390 4.52 9.28 1.70
CA MET A 390 4.86 10.49 2.45
C MET A 390 5.28 11.63 1.52
N HIS A 391 6.16 11.38 0.55
CA HIS A 391 6.56 12.41 -0.42
C HIS A 391 5.39 12.93 -1.23
N LEU A 392 4.51 12.04 -1.71
CA LEU A 392 3.31 12.44 -2.42
C LEU A 392 2.36 13.23 -1.50
N GLY A 393 2.11 12.75 -0.29
CA GLY A 393 1.25 13.40 0.71
C GLY A 393 1.74 14.79 1.10
N LEU A 394 3.07 14.99 1.17
CA LEU A 394 3.67 16.30 1.48
C LEU A 394 3.48 17.30 0.34
N ALA A 395 3.52 16.83 -0.92
CA ALA A 395 3.43 17.67 -2.11
C ALA A 395 1.99 18.08 -2.48
N ILE A 396 1.02 17.18 -2.36
CA ILE A 396 -0.38 17.50 -2.73
C ILE A 396 -1.07 18.40 -1.71
N HIS A 397 -2.00 19.27 -2.17
CA HIS A 397 -2.67 20.18 -1.25
C HIS A 397 -3.88 19.55 -0.52
N ASN A 398 -4.57 18.59 -1.15
CA ASN A 398 -5.76 17.92 -0.61
C ASN A 398 -5.45 16.70 0.25
N PHE A 399 -4.29 16.69 0.92
CA PHE A 399 -3.95 15.66 1.90
C PHE A 399 -4.90 15.71 3.11
N GLY A 400 -5.36 14.56 3.56
CA GLY A 400 -6.16 14.39 4.78
C GLY A 400 -5.32 13.81 5.91
N ILE A 401 -4.94 12.54 5.81
CA ILE A 401 -4.21 11.83 6.87
C ILE A 401 -3.42 10.64 6.28
N GLN A 402 -2.34 10.25 6.96
CA GLN A 402 -1.52 9.08 6.64
C GLN A 402 -1.78 7.97 7.66
N GLU A 403 -2.08 6.78 7.20
CA GLU A 403 -2.00 5.58 8.03
C GLU A 403 -0.54 5.25 8.34
N TYR A 404 -0.23 5.05 9.61
CA TYR A 404 1.13 4.74 10.02
C TYR A 404 1.17 3.69 11.11
N MET A 405 1.87 2.60 10.81
CA MET A 405 2.24 1.56 11.76
C MET A 405 3.75 1.36 11.64
N ALA A 406 4.46 1.55 12.75
CA ALA A 406 5.92 1.37 12.76
C ALA A 406 6.29 -0.07 12.42
N HIS A 407 7.28 -0.25 11.57
CA HIS A 407 7.82 -1.56 11.24
C HIS A 407 8.60 -2.17 12.41
N GLY A 408 8.86 -3.47 12.36
CA GLY A 408 9.71 -4.17 13.31
C GLY A 408 11.19 -3.86 13.10
N ALA A 409 12.01 -4.15 14.14
CA ALA A 409 13.44 -3.84 14.11
C ALA A 409 14.21 -4.52 12.97
N ARG A 410 13.83 -5.75 12.61
CA ARG A 410 14.48 -6.46 11.48
C ARG A 410 14.17 -5.81 10.14
N THR A 411 12.97 -5.24 9.99
CA THR A 411 12.62 -4.46 8.81
C THR A 411 13.46 -3.18 8.74
N ASP A 412 13.67 -2.50 9.87
CA ASP A 412 14.51 -1.29 9.94
C ASP A 412 16.01 -1.60 9.68
N GLU A 413 16.48 -2.81 10.00
CA GLU A 413 17.83 -3.28 9.66
C GLU A 413 18.00 -3.47 8.14
N VAL A 414 16.97 -3.99 7.48
CA VAL A 414 16.95 -4.19 6.02
C VAL A 414 16.74 -2.90 5.25
N PHE A 415 15.84 -2.03 5.73
CA PHE A 415 15.48 -0.79 5.08
C PHE A 415 15.88 0.41 5.94
N GLN A 416 17.00 1.02 5.62
CA GLN A 416 17.46 2.23 6.30
C GLN A 416 16.67 3.43 5.78
N GLN A 417 15.91 4.09 6.67
CA GLN A 417 14.97 5.14 6.32
C GLN A 417 15.32 6.48 6.96
N SER A 418 15.12 7.59 6.23
CA SER A 418 15.37 8.94 6.70
C SER A 418 14.13 9.65 7.24
N PHE A 419 12.94 9.07 7.11
CA PHE A 419 11.73 9.71 7.59
C PHE A 419 11.67 9.79 9.12
N THR A 420 11.00 10.81 9.61
CA THR A 420 10.93 11.12 11.04
C THR A 420 9.50 11.14 11.53
N TRP A 421 9.34 10.78 12.80
CA TRP A 421 8.09 10.87 13.54
C TRP A 421 8.24 11.90 14.67
N THR A 422 7.43 12.94 14.67
CA THR A 422 7.47 13.96 15.70
C THR A 422 6.06 14.45 16.04
N ALA A 423 5.63 14.25 17.28
CA ALA A 423 4.34 14.73 17.79
C ALA A 423 3.13 14.43 16.88
N GLY A 424 3.03 13.19 16.40
CA GLY A 424 1.94 12.75 15.52
C GLY A 424 2.07 13.13 14.06
N MET A 425 3.18 13.72 13.68
CA MET A 425 3.46 14.13 12.31
C MET A 425 4.62 13.32 11.73
N LEU A 426 4.45 12.86 10.50
CA LEU A 426 5.50 12.23 9.69
C LEU A 426 6.12 13.25 8.74
N HIS A 427 7.43 13.11 8.50
CA HIS A 427 8.14 13.85 7.47
C HIS A 427 9.08 12.89 6.72
N PRO A 428 9.10 12.88 5.37
CA PRO A 428 9.90 11.93 4.59
C PRO A 428 11.42 12.13 4.71
N GLY A 429 11.87 13.22 5.32
CA GLY A 429 13.29 13.59 5.37
C GLY A 429 13.71 14.46 4.19
N GLU A 430 14.99 14.89 4.24
CA GLU A 430 15.58 15.81 3.26
C GLU A 430 16.63 15.12 2.36
N GLN A 431 16.78 13.80 2.48
CA GLN A 431 17.71 13.05 1.65
C GLN A 431 17.25 13.03 0.19
N PRO A 432 18.18 13.12 -0.79
CA PRO A 432 17.83 12.96 -2.19
C PRO A 432 17.12 11.63 -2.47
N GLY A 433 16.14 11.65 -3.36
CA GLY A 433 15.30 10.47 -3.64
C GLY A 433 14.12 10.36 -2.70
N ILE A 434 13.73 9.12 -2.40
CA ILE A 434 12.68 8.79 -1.43
C ILE A 434 13.23 8.66 0.01
N GLY A 435 14.55 8.74 0.22
CA GLY A 435 15.17 8.68 1.53
C GLY A 435 15.13 7.28 2.17
N VAL A 436 15.10 6.23 1.38
CA VAL A 436 15.19 4.83 1.83
C VAL A 436 16.32 4.13 1.07
N GLU A 437 17.17 3.44 1.81
CA GLU A 437 18.20 2.55 1.26
C GLU A 437 17.89 1.11 1.68
N LEU A 438 18.26 0.17 0.80
CA LEU A 438 18.07 -1.27 1.01
C LEU A 438 19.41 -1.96 1.18
N ASP A 439 19.66 -2.54 2.35
CA ASP A 439 20.78 -3.45 2.58
C ASP A 439 20.45 -4.84 2.00
N THR A 440 21.07 -5.15 0.87
CA THR A 440 20.82 -6.41 0.16
C THR A 440 21.42 -7.62 0.87
N ASP A 441 22.50 -7.44 1.62
CA ASP A 441 23.13 -8.51 2.38
C ASP A 441 22.29 -8.85 3.61
N GLU A 442 21.75 -7.83 4.28
CA GLU A 442 20.82 -8.03 5.38
C GLU A 442 19.50 -8.66 4.91
N ALA A 443 18.94 -8.17 3.79
CA ALA A 443 17.74 -8.74 3.18
C ALA A 443 17.90 -10.24 2.85
N GLY A 444 19.10 -10.67 2.45
CA GLY A 444 19.43 -12.05 2.17
C GLY A 444 19.33 -13.00 3.36
N LYS A 445 19.35 -12.49 4.59
CA LYS A 445 19.22 -13.30 5.81
C LYS A 445 17.77 -13.72 6.09
N TYR A 446 16.80 -13.05 5.48
CA TYR A 446 15.36 -13.26 5.70
C TYR A 446 14.68 -13.77 4.43
N PRO A 447 14.80 -15.09 4.10
CA PRO A 447 14.18 -15.63 2.90
C PRO A 447 12.66 -15.56 2.95
N TYR A 448 12.03 -15.46 1.78
CA TYR A 448 10.58 -15.49 1.64
C TYR A 448 9.93 -16.69 2.32
N VAL A 449 8.89 -16.43 3.07
CA VAL A 449 8.02 -17.45 3.67
C VAL A 449 6.60 -17.22 3.17
N GLN A 450 6.03 -18.24 2.51
CA GLN A 450 4.65 -18.12 2.04
C GLN A 450 3.70 -17.92 3.20
N ALA A 451 2.83 -16.91 3.06
CA ALA A 451 1.82 -16.55 4.02
C ALA A 451 0.46 -16.44 3.34
N TYR A 452 -0.60 -16.68 4.08
CA TYR A 452 -1.98 -16.56 3.62
C TYR A 452 -2.76 -15.65 4.57
N LEU A 453 -3.60 -14.83 3.98
CA LEU A 453 -4.57 -14.07 4.75
C LEU A 453 -5.66 -15.01 5.29
N PRO A 454 -6.19 -14.79 6.51
CA PRO A 454 -7.33 -15.54 7.02
C PRO A 454 -8.58 -15.21 6.19
N PHE A 455 -9.68 -15.89 6.43
CA PHE A 455 -10.98 -15.54 5.85
C PHE A 455 -12.10 -15.82 6.85
N ASN A 456 -13.22 -15.12 6.67
CA ASN A 456 -14.35 -15.21 7.58
C ASN A 456 -15.36 -16.29 7.13
N ARG A 457 -16.01 -16.91 8.10
CA ARG A 457 -17.20 -17.76 7.88
C ARG A 457 -18.36 -17.32 8.76
N LEU A 458 -19.53 -17.36 8.19
CA LEU A 458 -20.79 -17.25 8.94
C LEU A 458 -21.07 -18.54 9.72
N ALA A 459 -21.99 -18.47 10.69
CA ALA A 459 -22.36 -19.62 11.53
C ALA A 459 -22.88 -20.83 10.74
N ASP A 460 -23.39 -20.65 9.53
CA ASP A 460 -23.84 -21.72 8.63
C ASP A 460 -22.70 -22.28 7.75
N GLY A 461 -21.47 -21.82 7.94
CA GLY A 461 -20.30 -22.21 7.17
C GLY A 461 -20.07 -21.46 5.86
N THR A 462 -20.92 -20.51 5.49
CA THR A 462 -20.75 -19.69 4.30
C THR A 462 -19.53 -18.79 4.44
N ILE A 463 -18.67 -18.72 3.40
CA ILE A 463 -17.57 -17.75 3.34
C ILE A 463 -18.15 -16.34 3.29
N HIS A 464 -17.60 -15.45 4.08
CA HIS A 464 -18.00 -14.06 4.17
C HIS A 464 -16.83 -13.13 3.84
N ASP A 465 -17.13 -11.90 3.41
CA ASP A 465 -16.14 -10.87 3.17
C ASP A 465 -15.39 -10.50 4.46
N TRP A 466 -14.28 -9.85 4.29
CA TRP A 466 -13.28 -9.57 5.31
C TRP A 466 -13.73 -8.65 6.41
#